data_b5ec2245770ad76425bb83a251c646fc
#
_entry.id   b5ec2245770ad76425bb83a251c646fc
#
_cell.length_a   1.000
_cell.length_b   1.000
_cell.length_c   1.000
_cell.angle_alpha   90.00
_cell.angle_beta   90.00
_cell.angle_gamma   90.00
#
_symmetry.space_group_name_H-M   'P 1'
#
loop_
_entity.id
_entity.type
_entity.pdbx_description
1 polymer ?
#
loop_
_entity_poly.entity_id
_entity_poly.type
_entity_poly.pdbx_seq_one_letter_code
_entity_poly.pdbx_strand_id
1 'polypeptide(L)'
;MNAAVMRKVAISLIAHPNELDRKRIERALSSRKRYRYVSPNVRPVRNGYLIESPCCSGNIDKDGGLIDVALIHHDAVSATWRLFHKDHALGLWEFHSIHNRLIAAIDELNTDAERVFWQ
;
A
#
# COMPACT_ATOMS: atom_id res chain seq x y z
N MET A 1 -17.33 -22.97 22.12
CA MET A 1 -17.19 -21.77 21.28
C MET A 1 -18.37 -21.71 20.30
N ASN A 2 -19.02 -20.57 20.18
CA ASN A 2 -20.17 -20.46 19.29
C ASN A 2 -19.77 -20.10 17.86
N ALA A 3 -20.70 -20.25 16.90
CA ALA A 3 -20.42 -20.01 15.51
C ALA A 3 -19.96 -18.59 15.17
N ALA A 4 -20.46 -17.58 15.93
CA ALA A 4 -20.07 -16.20 15.70
C ALA A 4 -18.60 -15.95 16.05
N VAL A 5 -18.10 -16.56 17.12
CA VAL A 5 -16.70 -16.47 17.51
C VAL A 5 -15.80 -17.16 16.48
N MET A 6 -16.21 -18.35 16.03
CA MET A 6 -15.49 -19.07 15.00
C MET A 6 -15.41 -18.27 13.70
N ARG A 7 -16.50 -17.64 13.31
CA ARG A 7 -16.54 -16.82 12.09
C ARG A 7 -15.59 -15.62 12.18
N LYS A 8 -15.56 -14.95 13.33
CA LYS A 8 -14.63 -13.84 13.56
C LYS A 8 -13.18 -14.28 13.45
N VAL A 9 -12.85 -15.40 14.06
CA VAL A 9 -11.50 -15.97 13.99
C VAL A 9 -11.14 -16.30 12.55
N ALA A 10 -12.05 -16.90 11.79
CA ALA A 10 -11.82 -17.24 10.39
C ALA A 10 -11.54 -16.01 9.54
N ILE A 11 -12.29 -14.91 9.73
CA ILE A 11 -12.06 -13.65 9.00
C ILE A 11 -10.70 -13.07 9.36
N SER A 12 -10.33 -13.04 10.64
CA SER A 12 -9.06 -12.50 11.08
C SER A 12 -7.86 -13.36 10.70
N LEU A 13 -8.10 -14.62 10.26
CA LEU A 13 -7.05 -15.51 9.80
C LEU A 13 -6.71 -15.35 8.31
N ILE A 14 -7.42 -14.48 7.59
CA ILE A 14 -7.02 -14.13 6.22
C ILE A 14 -5.65 -13.45 6.31
N ALA A 15 -4.65 -14.16 5.84
CA ALA A 15 -3.26 -13.71 5.98
C ALA A 15 -2.91 -12.69 4.90
N HIS A 16 -2.11 -11.73 5.29
CA HIS A 16 -1.48 -10.79 4.38
C HIS A 16 0.04 -10.80 4.62
N PRO A 17 0.82 -10.76 3.56
CA PRO A 17 0.41 -10.65 2.15
C PRO A 17 -0.15 -11.95 1.58
N ASN A 18 -0.96 -11.83 0.52
CA ASN A 18 -1.36 -12.96 -0.31
C ASN A 18 -1.39 -12.52 -1.76
N GLU A 19 -1.29 -13.49 -2.67
CA GLU A 19 -1.14 -13.21 -4.09
C GLU A 19 -2.39 -12.61 -4.72
N LEU A 20 -3.57 -13.01 -4.24
CA LEU A 20 -4.83 -12.47 -4.76
C LEU A 20 -4.94 -10.97 -4.49
N ASP A 21 -4.68 -10.54 -3.27
CA ASP A 21 -4.75 -9.13 -2.92
C ASP A 21 -3.60 -8.33 -3.52
N ARG A 22 -2.41 -8.93 -3.65
CA ARG A 22 -1.30 -8.29 -4.34
C ARG A 22 -1.69 -7.93 -5.77
N LYS A 23 -2.32 -8.85 -6.50
CA LYS A 23 -2.78 -8.62 -7.87
C LYS A 23 -3.92 -7.60 -7.92
N ARG A 24 -4.80 -7.60 -6.93
CA ARG A 24 -5.86 -6.59 -6.84
C ARG A 24 -5.29 -5.19 -6.70
N ILE A 25 -4.29 -5.03 -5.85
CA ILE A 25 -3.61 -3.75 -5.68
C ILE A 25 -2.94 -3.34 -7.00
N GLU A 26 -2.17 -4.23 -7.60
CA GLU A 26 -1.49 -3.96 -8.86
C GLU A 26 -2.46 -3.49 -9.94
N ARG A 27 -3.60 -4.16 -10.09
CA ARG A 27 -4.63 -3.78 -11.05
C ARG A 27 -5.25 -2.43 -10.72
N ALA A 28 -5.56 -2.21 -9.44
CA ALA A 28 -6.21 -0.98 -9.00
C ALA A 28 -5.30 0.25 -9.15
N LEU A 29 -3.99 0.07 -9.07
CA LEU A 29 -3.04 1.16 -9.25
C LEU A 29 -3.05 1.73 -10.67
N SER A 30 -3.56 1.01 -11.63
CA SER A 30 -3.70 1.51 -13.01
C SER A 30 -4.67 2.69 -13.11
N SER A 31 -5.52 2.89 -12.12
CA SER A 31 -6.49 4.00 -12.06
C SER A 31 -5.92 5.26 -11.42
N ARG A 32 -4.66 5.28 -11.02
CA ARG A 32 -4.07 6.46 -10.40
C ARG A 32 -3.98 7.64 -11.37
N LYS A 33 -3.99 8.83 -10.82
CA LYS A 33 -4.03 10.05 -11.62
C LYS A 33 -2.67 10.56 -12.06
N ARG A 34 -1.60 10.16 -11.35
CA ARG A 34 -0.23 10.64 -11.60
C ARG A 34 0.69 9.51 -11.99
N TYR A 35 1.71 9.84 -12.78
CA TYR A 35 2.73 8.90 -13.22
C TYR A 35 2.15 7.65 -13.88
N ARG A 36 1.11 7.84 -14.71
CA ARG A 36 0.38 6.74 -15.34
C ARG A 36 1.20 5.99 -16.39
N TYR A 37 2.28 6.59 -16.84
CA TYR A 37 3.18 6.01 -17.83
C TYR A 37 4.19 5.02 -17.25
N VAL A 38 4.33 4.96 -15.92
CA VAL A 38 5.20 3.99 -15.27
C VAL A 38 4.36 2.88 -14.65
N SER A 39 4.92 1.68 -14.58
CA SER A 39 4.26 0.53 -13.97
C SER A 39 4.84 0.32 -12.57
N PRO A 40 4.08 0.60 -11.52
CA PRO A 40 4.55 0.34 -10.17
C PRO A 40 4.61 -1.15 -9.88
N ASN A 41 5.50 -1.52 -8.98
CA ASN A 41 5.65 -2.88 -8.52
C ASN A 41 5.00 -3.01 -7.13
N VAL A 42 4.23 -4.08 -6.93
CA VAL A 42 3.63 -4.40 -5.63
C VAL A 42 4.38 -5.60 -5.06
N ARG A 43 5.18 -5.35 -4.03
CA ARG A 43 6.00 -6.38 -3.42
C ARG A 43 5.39 -6.80 -2.07
N PRO A 44 5.22 -8.11 -1.86
CA PRO A 44 4.75 -8.59 -0.56
C PRO A 44 5.80 -8.32 0.52
N VAL A 45 5.36 -7.81 1.65
CA VAL A 45 6.18 -7.61 2.84
C VAL A 45 5.42 -8.13 4.05
N ARG A 46 6.09 -8.23 5.18
CA ARG A 46 5.44 -8.71 6.40
C ARG A 46 4.20 -7.86 6.71
N ASN A 47 3.07 -8.53 6.86
CA ASN A 47 1.76 -7.95 7.17
C ASN A 47 1.21 -6.99 6.10
N GLY A 48 1.76 -7.00 4.89
CA GLY A 48 1.24 -6.08 3.91
C GLY A 48 1.95 -6.06 2.57
N TYR A 49 1.96 -4.87 1.98
CA TYR A 49 2.42 -4.67 0.60
C TYR A 49 3.20 -3.37 0.50
N LEU A 50 4.34 -3.46 -0.17
CA LEU A 50 5.17 -2.30 -0.48
C LEU A 50 4.96 -1.93 -1.94
N ILE A 51 4.58 -0.69 -2.20
CA ILE A 51 4.44 -0.18 -3.56
C ILE A 51 5.72 0.58 -3.90
N GLU A 52 6.37 0.14 -4.98
CA GLU A 52 7.60 0.73 -5.50
C GLU A 52 7.37 1.19 -6.92
N SER A 53 8.06 2.22 -7.34
CA SER A 53 7.95 2.72 -8.71
C SER A 53 9.32 3.09 -9.25
N PRO A 54 9.55 2.97 -10.56
CA PRO A 54 10.75 3.53 -11.16
C PRO A 54 10.83 5.02 -10.84
N CYS A 55 12.00 5.46 -10.43
CA CYS A 55 12.21 6.86 -10.07
C CYS A 55 12.38 7.71 -11.32
N CYS A 56 11.51 8.72 -11.47
CA CYS A 56 11.60 9.70 -12.55
C CYS A 56 12.25 11.00 -12.08
N SER A 57 12.55 11.10 -10.78
CA SER A 57 13.11 12.31 -10.16
C SER A 57 14.55 12.09 -9.74
N GLY A 58 15.48 12.82 -10.32
CA GLY A 58 16.88 12.81 -9.89
C GLY A 58 17.07 13.36 -8.49
N ASN A 59 16.06 14.01 -7.91
CA ASN A 59 16.13 14.52 -6.54
C ASN A 59 15.96 13.40 -5.51
N ILE A 60 15.30 12.30 -5.89
CA ILE A 60 15.07 11.16 -5.00
C ILE A 60 16.13 10.09 -5.22
N ASP A 61 16.38 9.74 -6.49
CA ASP A 61 17.40 8.76 -6.85
C ASP A 61 18.09 9.20 -8.14
N LYS A 62 19.38 9.53 -8.04
CA LYS A 62 20.18 10.00 -9.18
C LYS A 62 20.32 8.95 -10.26
N ASP A 63 20.32 7.67 -9.88
CA ASP A 63 20.53 6.56 -10.79
C ASP A 63 19.22 6.05 -11.39
N GLY A 64 18.07 6.63 -10.98
CA GLY A 64 16.78 6.29 -11.53
C GLY A 64 16.28 4.90 -11.13
N GLY A 65 16.68 4.38 -9.97
CA GLY A 65 16.26 3.07 -9.49
C GLY A 65 14.81 3.07 -9.01
N LEU A 66 14.42 1.97 -8.35
CA LEU A 66 13.10 1.87 -7.72
C LEU A 66 13.06 2.69 -6.45
N ILE A 67 11.98 3.44 -6.25
CA ILE A 67 11.75 4.18 -5.01
C ILE A 67 10.51 3.66 -4.31
N ASP A 68 10.51 3.79 -2.99
CA ASP A 68 9.35 3.48 -2.15
C ASP A 68 8.27 4.54 -2.36
N VAL A 69 7.07 4.12 -2.72
CA VAL A 69 5.93 5.01 -2.92
C VAL A 69 5.01 4.97 -1.70
N ALA A 70 4.62 3.77 -1.30
CA ALA A 70 3.66 3.58 -0.21
C ALA A 70 3.87 2.24 0.45
N LEU A 71 3.47 2.16 1.71
CA LEU A 71 3.43 0.92 2.46
C LEU A 71 2.00 0.74 2.97
N ILE A 72 1.43 -0.42 2.71
CA ILE A 72 0.08 -0.77 3.16
C ILE A 72 0.22 -1.94 4.14
N HIS A 73 -0.15 -1.71 5.39
CA HIS A 73 -0.12 -2.75 6.44
C HIS A 73 -1.52 -3.13 6.87
N HIS A 74 -1.75 -4.42 7.03
CA HIS A 74 -2.99 -4.95 7.59
C HIS A 74 -2.80 -5.28 9.06
N ASP A 75 -3.71 -4.76 9.89
CA ASP A 75 -3.78 -5.12 11.30
C ASP A 75 -4.90 -6.15 11.46
N ALA A 76 -4.53 -7.40 11.75
CA ALA A 76 -5.49 -8.49 11.85
C ALA A 76 -6.39 -8.36 13.08
N VAL A 77 -5.93 -7.71 14.13
CA VAL A 77 -6.71 -7.56 15.36
C VAL A 77 -7.87 -6.59 15.15
N SER A 78 -7.60 -5.44 14.56
CA SER A 78 -8.63 -4.43 14.29
C SER A 78 -9.29 -4.61 12.91
N ALA A 79 -8.76 -5.49 12.07
CA ALA A 79 -9.19 -5.68 10.68
C ALA A 79 -9.15 -4.37 9.88
N THR A 80 -8.10 -3.59 10.09
CA THR A 80 -7.92 -2.30 9.42
C THR A 80 -6.66 -2.29 8.56
N TRP A 81 -6.64 -1.36 7.62
CA TRP A 81 -5.53 -1.14 6.71
C TRP A 81 -4.90 0.21 7.01
N ARG A 82 -3.59 0.22 7.26
CA ARG A 82 -2.83 1.44 7.50
C ARG A 82 -1.99 1.77 6.30
N LEU A 83 -2.09 3.01 5.86
CA LEU A 83 -1.37 3.52 4.71
C LEU A 83 -0.27 4.47 5.18
N PHE A 84 0.94 4.23 4.68
CA PHE A 84 2.13 5.03 5.01
C PHE A 84 2.73 5.61 3.74
N HIS A 85 3.27 6.81 3.84
CA HIS A 85 4.10 7.38 2.79
C HIS A 85 5.55 7.50 3.24
N LYS A 86 6.45 7.65 2.30
CA LYS A 86 7.89 7.71 2.60
C LYS A 86 8.36 9.15 2.69
N ASP A 87 9.03 9.49 3.77
CA ASP A 87 9.87 10.68 3.82
C ASP A 87 11.23 10.30 3.23
N HIS A 88 11.48 10.67 1.99
CA HIS A 88 12.69 10.28 1.27
C HIS A 88 13.95 10.96 1.82
N ALA A 89 13.80 12.14 2.38
CA ALA A 89 14.93 12.85 2.96
C ALA A 89 15.46 12.15 4.21
N LEU A 90 14.55 11.66 5.05
CA LEU A 90 14.89 10.97 6.30
C LEU A 90 14.96 9.46 6.16
N GLY A 91 14.45 8.91 5.06
CA GLY A 91 14.37 7.46 4.88
C GLY A 91 13.37 6.78 5.80
N LEU A 92 12.35 7.48 6.26
CA LEU A 92 11.40 6.99 7.24
C LEU A 92 9.99 6.88 6.66
N TRP A 93 9.24 5.87 7.15
CA TRP A 93 7.82 5.75 6.85
C TRP A 93 7.01 6.62 7.81
N GLU A 94 6.08 7.37 7.24
CA GLU A 94 5.18 8.21 8.01
C GLU A 94 3.74 7.73 7.84
N PHE A 95 3.01 7.60 8.96
CA PHE A 95 1.61 7.22 8.92
C PHE A 95 0.79 8.27 8.19
N HIS A 96 -0.05 7.84 7.27
CA HIS A 96 -0.93 8.71 6.50
C HIS A 96 -2.38 8.56 6.94
N SER A 97 -2.92 7.34 6.87
CA SER A 97 -4.35 7.13 7.09
C SER A 97 -4.65 5.67 7.45
N ILE A 98 -5.84 5.47 8.01
CA ILE A 98 -6.33 4.16 8.37
C ILE A 98 -7.69 3.94 7.69
N HIS A 99 -7.91 2.73 7.19
CA HIS A 99 -9.10 2.39 6.42
C HIS A 99 -9.64 1.04 6.85
N ASN A 100 -10.97 0.88 6.78
CA ASN A 100 -11.61 -0.39 7.09
C ASN A 100 -11.53 -1.38 5.93
N ARG A 101 -11.26 -0.89 4.72
CA ARG A 101 -11.22 -1.72 3.51
C ARG A 101 -9.96 -1.40 2.69
N LEU A 102 -9.41 -2.43 2.10
CA LEU A 102 -8.23 -2.28 1.23
C LEU A 102 -8.50 -1.31 0.07
N ILE A 103 -9.68 -1.41 -0.56
CA ILE A 103 -9.99 -0.53 -1.69
C ILE A 103 -9.99 0.95 -1.29
N ALA A 104 -10.41 1.26 -0.06
CA ALA A 104 -10.38 2.64 0.42
C ALA A 104 -8.94 3.16 0.56
N ALA A 105 -8.03 2.33 1.03
CA ALA A 105 -6.61 2.68 1.10
C ALA A 105 -6.04 2.93 -0.30
N ILE A 106 -6.39 2.09 -1.27
CA ILE A 106 -5.93 2.23 -2.65
C ILE A 106 -6.51 3.50 -3.29
N ASP A 107 -7.76 3.82 -3.03
CA ASP A 107 -8.38 5.04 -3.54
C ASP A 107 -7.66 6.28 -3.04
N GLU A 108 -7.25 6.28 -1.76
CA GLU A 108 -6.47 7.36 -1.18
C GLU A 108 -5.12 7.50 -1.88
N LEU A 109 -4.45 6.37 -2.10
CA LEU A 109 -3.18 6.32 -2.80
C LEU A 109 -3.30 6.80 -4.25
N ASN A 110 -4.33 6.37 -4.95
CA ASN A 110 -4.55 6.74 -6.36
C ASN A 110 -4.90 8.22 -6.51
N THR A 111 -5.67 8.78 -5.57
CA THR A 111 -6.04 10.18 -5.56
C THR A 111 -4.85 11.07 -5.21
N ASP A 112 -4.08 10.67 -4.20
CA ASP A 112 -2.89 11.37 -3.72
C ASP A 112 -3.11 12.89 -3.67
N ALA A 113 -4.14 13.31 -2.96
CA ALA A 113 -4.57 14.71 -2.92
C ALA A 113 -3.47 15.65 -2.42
N GLU A 114 -2.64 15.17 -1.51
CA GLU A 114 -1.58 15.94 -0.89
C GLU A 114 -0.23 15.79 -1.59
N ARG A 115 -0.17 14.99 -2.64
CA ARG A 115 1.03 14.70 -3.43
C ARG A 115 2.19 14.14 -2.60
N VAL A 116 1.88 13.23 -1.68
CA VAL A 116 2.89 12.64 -0.79
C VAL A 116 3.35 11.25 -1.24
N PHE A 117 2.62 10.60 -2.13
CA PHE A 117 2.95 9.26 -2.61
C PHE A 117 3.69 9.30 -3.94
N TRP A 118 3.05 9.82 -4.96
CA TRP A 118 3.59 9.86 -6.32
C TRP A 118 4.32 11.18 -6.54
N GLN A 119 5.57 11.19 -6.16
CA GLN A 119 6.40 12.41 -6.23
C GLN A 119 7.31 12.45 -7.45
#